data_b4ecfd3cd8ffde56f823e1877ba4ef01
#
_entry.id   b4ecfd3cd8ffde56f823e1877ba4ef01
#
_cell.length_a   1.000
_cell.length_b   1.000
_cell.length_c   1.000
_cell.angle_alpha   90.00
_cell.angle_beta   90.00
_cell.angle_gamma   90.00
#
_symmetry.space_group_name_H-M   'P 1'
#
loop_
_entity.id
_entity.type
_entity.pdbx_description
1 polymer ?
#
loop_
_entity_poly.entity_id
_entity_poly.type
_entity_poly.pdbx_seq_one_letter_code
_entity_poly.pdbx_strand_id
1 'polypeptide(L)'
;MRKFLLSLLFLFTVTTSFATENKMSNEHPKVKLTTSLGDIVIQLNHEKAPISSENFLTYVNEGFYNGTIFHRVIKDFMAQGGGFDTSFKQKATHAEIQNEADNGLKNTRGSIAMARTNMPHSASAQFFINYKDNSFLNHSGKNASGWGYAVFGEVIEGMDIVDKMATEPTGSRNGYQDVPKTDIVIEKAELIQ
;
A
#
# COMPACT_ATOMS: atom_id res chain seq x y z
N MET A 1 32.38 -72.56 -29.59
CA MET A 1 31.17 -72.11 -28.91
C MET A 1 31.40 -70.68 -28.45
N ARG A 2 30.91 -69.66 -29.18
CA ARG A 2 31.06 -68.23 -28.89
C ARG A 2 29.82 -67.76 -28.11
N LYS A 3 29.98 -67.34 -26.84
CA LYS A 3 28.93 -66.73 -26.04
C LYS A 3 28.86 -65.22 -26.35
N PHE A 4 27.75 -64.80 -26.95
CA PHE A 4 27.41 -63.39 -27.13
C PHE A 4 26.84 -62.84 -25.81
N LEU A 5 27.53 -61.84 -25.23
CA LEU A 5 27.01 -61.08 -24.10
C LEU A 5 26.26 -59.87 -24.63
N LEU A 6 24.94 -59.83 -24.47
CA LEU A 6 24.11 -58.69 -24.84
C LEU A 6 24.12 -57.69 -23.65
N SER A 7 24.81 -56.59 -23.82
CA SER A 7 24.79 -55.50 -22.82
C SER A 7 23.62 -54.58 -23.09
N LEU A 8 22.65 -54.58 -22.18
CA LEU A 8 21.45 -53.72 -22.22
C LEU A 8 21.81 -52.37 -21.59
N LEU A 9 21.97 -51.38 -22.43
CA LEU A 9 22.24 -50.01 -21.99
C LEU A 9 20.91 -49.33 -21.63
N PHE A 10 20.60 -49.18 -20.33
CA PHE A 10 19.48 -48.41 -19.83
C PHE A 10 19.79 -46.91 -19.91
N LEU A 11 19.14 -46.25 -20.86
CA LEU A 11 19.22 -44.78 -21.00
C LEU A 11 18.25 -44.16 -20.01
N PHE A 12 18.81 -43.62 -18.90
CA PHE A 12 18.02 -42.82 -17.93
C PHE A 12 17.82 -41.43 -18.52
N THR A 13 16.64 -41.12 -19.04
CA THR A 13 16.25 -39.77 -19.40
C THR A 13 15.85 -39.01 -18.14
N VAL A 14 16.73 -38.15 -17.65
CA VAL A 14 16.40 -37.20 -16.60
C VAL A 14 15.54 -36.10 -17.22
N THR A 15 14.24 -36.17 -17.02
CA THR A 15 13.35 -35.05 -17.32
C THR A 15 13.50 -33.98 -16.22
N THR A 16 14.29 -32.96 -16.47
CA THR A 16 14.31 -31.73 -15.65
C THR A 16 12.98 -31.00 -15.85
N SER A 17 12.09 -31.14 -14.88
CA SER A 17 10.89 -30.33 -14.77
C SER A 17 11.34 -28.91 -14.38
N PHE A 18 11.39 -28.00 -15.36
CA PHE A 18 11.48 -26.57 -15.06
C PHE A 18 10.14 -26.16 -14.47
N ALA A 19 10.09 -26.03 -13.13
CA ALA A 19 9.05 -25.27 -12.48
C ALA A 19 9.18 -23.83 -12.98
N THR A 20 8.30 -23.43 -13.87
CA THR A 20 8.14 -22.03 -14.27
C THR A 20 7.61 -21.32 -13.04
N GLU A 21 8.50 -20.72 -12.24
CA GLU A 21 8.09 -19.70 -11.28
C GLU A 21 7.36 -18.63 -12.10
N ASN A 22 6.07 -18.56 -11.89
CA ASN A 22 5.23 -17.51 -12.43
C ASN A 22 5.60 -16.23 -11.67
N LYS A 23 6.74 -15.63 -12.05
CA LYS A 23 7.15 -14.30 -11.60
C LYS A 23 6.06 -13.36 -12.09
N MET A 24 5.17 -12.98 -11.19
CA MET A 24 4.19 -11.92 -11.44
C MET A 24 4.97 -10.66 -11.78
N SER A 25 5.24 -10.49 -13.07
CA SER A 25 5.83 -9.30 -13.64
C SER A 25 4.78 -8.20 -13.78
N ASN A 26 4.20 -7.78 -12.66
CA ASN A 26 3.47 -6.54 -12.65
C ASN A 26 4.30 -5.53 -11.84
N GLU A 27 5.19 -4.84 -12.54
CA GLU A 27 6.07 -3.82 -11.95
C GLU A 27 5.25 -2.69 -11.31
N HIS A 28 3.97 -2.58 -11.68
CA HIS A 28 3.03 -1.56 -11.22
C HIS A 28 1.65 -2.15 -10.90
N PRO A 29 1.51 -2.95 -9.83
CA PRO A 29 0.20 -3.50 -9.46
C PRO A 29 -0.79 -2.39 -9.14
N LYS A 30 -2.06 -2.60 -9.53
CA LYS A 30 -3.14 -1.65 -9.29
C LYS A 30 -4.07 -2.16 -8.21
N VAL A 31 -4.44 -1.29 -7.30
CA VAL A 31 -5.42 -1.58 -6.25
C VAL A 31 -6.60 -0.64 -6.39
N LYS A 32 -7.80 -1.21 -6.42
CA LYS A 32 -9.03 -0.45 -6.34
C LYS A 32 -9.53 -0.39 -4.89
N LEU A 33 -9.79 0.82 -4.43
CA LEU A 33 -10.52 1.10 -3.19
C LEU A 33 -11.94 1.51 -3.57
N THR A 34 -12.92 0.67 -3.28
CA THR A 34 -14.33 1.06 -3.31
C THR A 34 -14.65 1.74 -2.00
N THR A 35 -15.01 3.02 -2.06
CA THR A 35 -15.33 3.80 -0.86
C THR A 35 -16.79 4.23 -0.86
N SER A 36 -17.30 4.64 0.31
CA SER A 36 -18.65 5.21 0.44
C SER A 36 -18.88 6.48 -0.39
N LEU A 37 -17.82 7.09 -0.95
CA LEU A 37 -17.90 8.28 -1.82
C LEU A 37 -17.67 7.98 -3.30
N GLY A 38 -17.19 6.78 -3.64
CA GLY A 38 -16.86 6.32 -4.98
C GLY A 38 -15.56 5.54 -5.04
N ASP A 39 -15.17 5.11 -6.23
CA ASP A 39 -14.00 4.28 -6.47
C ASP A 39 -12.73 5.11 -6.67
N ILE A 40 -11.62 4.61 -6.16
CA ILE A 40 -10.26 5.16 -6.33
C ILE A 40 -9.37 4.03 -6.82
N VAL A 41 -8.61 4.24 -7.89
CA VAL A 41 -7.61 3.30 -8.37
C VAL A 41 -6.21 3.84 -8.09
N ILE A 42 -5.41 3.04 -7.41
CA ILE A 42 -4.04 3.34 -7.02
C ILE A 42 -3.11 2.43 -7.81
N GLN A 43 -2.12 3.01 -8.46
CA GLN A 43 -1.01 2.27 -9.06
C GLN A 43 0.17 2.29 -8.09
N LEU A 44 0.67 1.11 -7.73
CA LEU A 44 1.80 0.98 -6.82
C LEU A 44 3.12 1.07 -7.61
N ASN A 45 4.15 1.59 -6.99
CA ASN A 45 5.50 1.64 -7.53
C ASN A 45 6.38 0.61 -6.82
N HIS A 46 6.20 -0.66 -7.18
CA HIS A 46 6.91 -1.77 -6.55
C HIS A 46 8.43 -1.72 -6.82
N GLU A 47 8.86 -1.13 -7.94
CA GLU A 47 10.27 -0.97 -8.26
C GLU A 47 10.99 -0.08 -7.23
N LYS A 48 10.41 1.08 -6.91
CA LYS A 48 11.04 2.07 -6.01
C LYS A 48 10.65 1.93 -4.55
N ALA A 49 9.54 1.28 -4.24
CA ALA A 49 9.03 1.07 -2.89
C ALA A 49 8.56 -0.38 -2.70
N PRO A 50 9.43 -1.39 -2.85
CA PRO A 50 9.05 -2.80 -2.77
C PRO A 50 8.48 -3.18 -1.40
N ILE A 51 9.08 -2.73 -0.31
CA ILE A 51 8.64 -3.09 1.06
C ILE A 51 7.26 -2.48 1.35
N SER A 52 7.07 -1.20 1.04
CA SER A 52 5.80 -0.51 1.28
C SER A 52 4.68 -1.03 0.39
N SER A 53 4.99 -1.31 -0.89
CA SER A 53 4.03 -1.88 -1.84
C SER A 53 3.59 -3.29 -1.44
N GLU A 54 4.54 -4.16 -1.07
CA GLU A 54 4.25 -5.53 -0.63
C GLU A 54 3.46 -5.54 0.67
N ASN A 55 3.82 -4.69 1.63
CA ASN A 55 3.08 -4.51 2.86
C ASN A 55 1.63 -4.09 2.61
N PHE A 56 1.41 -3.11 1.73
CA PHE A 56 0.07 -2.66 1.36
C PHE A 56 -0.73 -3.76 0.66
N LEU A 57 -0.12 -4.50 -0.29
CA LEU A 57 -0.75 -5.64 -0.99
C LEU A 57 -1.10 -6.79 -0.03
N THR A 58 -0.26 -7.05 0.96
CA THR A 58 -0.55 -8.05 2.01
C THR A 58 -1.85 -7.70 2.73
N TYR A 59 -2.00 -6.47 3.20
CA TYR A 59 -3.24 -6.03 3.85
C TYR A 59 -4.45 -6.02 2.91
N VAL A 60 -4.27 -5.69 1.62
CA VAL A 60 -5.33 -5.77 0.59
C VAL A 60 -5.80 -7.21 0.42
N ASN A 61 -4.87 -8.15 0.24
CA ASN A 61 -5.16 -9.57 0.01
C ASN A 61 -5.82 -10.24 1.24
N GLU A 62 -5.48 -9.80 2.44
CA GLU A 62 -6.12 -10.25 3.69
C GLU A 62 -7.50 -9.62 3.93
N GLY A 63 -7.93 -8.66 3.07
CA GLY A 63 -9.17 -7.92 3.26
C GLY A 63 -9.14 -7.00 4.48
N PHE A 64 -7.94 -6.68 4.99
CA PHE A 64 -7.75 -5.88 6.20
C PHE A 64 -8.41 -4.50 6.09
N TYR A 65 -8.29 -3.85 4.92
CA TYR A 65 -8.84 -2.51 4.72
C TYR A 65 -10.36 -2.47 4.60
N ASN A 66 -11.02 -3.61 4.33
CA ASN A 66 -12.47 -3.66 4.24
C ASN A 66 -13.12 -3.25 5.57
N GLY A 67 -14.02 -2.28 5.52
CA GLY A 67 -14.68 -1.69 6.70
C GLY A 67 -13.80 -0.72 7.50
N THR A 68 -12.60 -0.37 7.01
CA THR A 68 -11.81 0.72 7.62
C THR A 68 -12.24 2.08 7.10
N ILE A 69 -11.86 3.14 7.81
CA ILE A 69 -12.24 4.51 7.49
C ILE A 69 -11.04 5.39 7.20
N PHE A 70 -11.27 6.46 6.45
CA PHE A 70 -10.40 7.63 6.45
C PHE A 70 -10.70 8.43 7.71
N HIS A 71 -9.91 8.18 8.75
CA HIS A 71 -10.16 8.70 10.11
C HIS A 71 -9.57 10.09 10.35
N ARG A 72 -8.78 10.63 9.42
CA ARG A 72 -8.20 11.97 9.51
C ARG A 72 -8.14 12.61 8.12
N VAL A 73 -8.87 13.71 7.94
CA VAL A 73 -8.95 14.45 6.68
C VAL A 73 -8.65 15.91 6.96
N ILE A 74 -7.58 16.42 6.37
CA ILE A 74 -7.23 17.83 6.47
C ILE A 74 -7.22 18.43 5.07
N LYS A 75 -8.17 19.33 4.81
CA LYS A 75 -8.26 20.06 3.55
C LYS A 75 -6.93 20.72 3.21
N ASP A 76 -6.57 20.71 1.93
CA ASP A 76 -5.30 21.26 1.42
C ASP A 76 -4.04 20.59 2.02
N PHE A 77 -4.19 19.36 2.55
CA PHE A 77 -3.07 18.58 3.05
C PHE A 77 -3.19 17.11 2.60
N MET A 78 -3.95 16.26 3.32
CA MET A 78 -4.06 14.82 3.02
C MET A 78 -5.32 14.18 3.61
N ALA A 79 -5.67 13.00 3.10
CA ALA A 79 -6.61 12.05 3.72
C ALA A 79 -5.84 10.84 4.24
N GLN A 80 -5.92 10.56 5.54
CA GLN A 80 -5.27 9.41 6.19
C GLN A 80 -6.31 8.36 6.58
N GLY A 81 -6.04 7.10 6.24
CA GLY A 81 -6.96 5.98 6.49
C GLY A 81 -6.27 4.65 6.75
N GLY A 82 -7.08 3.58 6.76
CA GLY A 82 -6.60 2.20 6.81
C GLY A 82 -6.17 1.69 8.19
N GLY A 83 -6.53 2.36 9.29
CA GLY A 83 -6.13 1.93 10.63
C GLY A 83 -7.27 1.69 11.60
N PHE A 84 -8.44 2.30 11.38
CA PHE A 84 -9.59 2.27 12.26
C PHE A 84 -10.82 1.72 11.54
N ASP A 85 -11.65 0.97 12.25
CA ASP A 85 -12.98 0.57 11.79
C ASP A 85 -14.03 1.68 12.04
N THR A 86 -15.26 1.43 11.58
CA THR A 86 -16.39 2.37 11.76
C THR A 86 -16.78 2.60 13.23
N SER A 87 -16.42 1.69 14.14
CA SER A 87 -16.56 1.88 15.59
C SER A 87 -15.45 2.76 16.17
N PHE A 88 -14.53 3.24 15.33
CA PHE A 88 -13.33 3.99 15.68
C PHE A 88 -12.38 3.19 16.58
N LYS A 89 -12.33 1.88 16.37
CA LYS A 89 -11.39 0.97 17.02
C LYS A 89 -10.22 0.72 16.09
N GLN A 90 -9.01 0.87 16.61
CA GLN A 90 -7.79 0.55 15.84
C GLN A 90 -7.70 -0.96 15.63
N LYS A 91 -7.47 -1.38 14.38
CA LYS A 91 -7.27 -2.79 14.02
C LYS A 91 -5.85 -3.23 14.36
N ALA A 92 -5.70 -4.49 14.78
CA ALA A 92 -4.38 -5.09 15.01
C ALA A 92 -3.61 -5.22 13.69
N THR A 93 -2.34 -4.86 13.69
CA THR A 93 -1.49 -4.83 12.49
C THR A 93 -0.37 -5.86 12.58
N HIS A 94 0.25 -6.17 11.45
CA HIS A 94 1.54 -6.85 11.38
C HIS A 94 2.65 -5.98 11.97
N ALA A 95 3.88 -6.51 11.99
CA ALA A 95 5.06 -5.77 12.41
C ALA A 95 5.29 -4.51 11.56
N GLU A 96 5.96 -3.54 12.18
CA GLU A 96 6.40 -2.31 11.51
C GLU A 96 7.39 -2.61 10.39
N ILE A 97 7.37 -1.79 9.33
CA ILE A 97 8.23 -1.93 8.17
C ILE A 97 9.30 -0.83 8.11
N GLN A 98 10.37 -1.12 7.39
CA GLN A 98 11.40 -0.13 7.11
C GLN A 98 10.86 1.00 6.23
N ASN A 99 11.23 2.22 6.57
CA ASN A 99 10.86 3.42 5.80
C ASN A 99 11.72 3.51 4.53
N GLU A 100 11.06 3.60 3.38
CA GLU A 100 11.69 3.72 2.06
C GLU A 100 11.60 5.14 1.48
N ALA A 101 11.43 6.18 2.31
CA ALA A 101 11.25 7.55 1.81
C ALA A 101 12.47 8.12 1.08
N ASP A 102 13.64 7.46 1.19
CA ASP A 102 14.85 7.77 0.43
C ASP A 102 14.86 7.19 -1.01
N ASN A 103 13.72 6.64 -1.48
CA ASN A 103 13.52 6.03 -2.80
C ASN A 103 13.42 7.04 -3.96
N GLY A 104 13.47 8.34 -3.67
CA GLY A 104 13.39 9.42 -4.66
C GLY A 104 11.98 9.87 -5.04
N LEU A 105 10.92 9.10 -4.69
CA LEU A 105 9.53 9.52 -4.87
C LEU A 105 9.19 10.69 -3.97
N LYS A 106 8.23 11.53 -4.42
CA LYS A 106 7.87 12.76 -3.72
C LYS A 106 6.41 12.73 -3.29
N ASN A 107 6.12 13.38 -2.16
CA ASN A 107 4.75 13.59 -1.68
C ASN A 107 4.07 14.70 -2.51
N THR A 108 3.75 14.39 -3.76
CA THR A 108 3.02 15.25 -4.69
C THR A 108 1.53 14.98 -4.61
N ARG A 109 0.71 15.87 -5.20
CA ARG A 109 -0.73 15.65 -5.30
C ARG A 109 -1.04 14.28 -5.92
N GLY A 110 -1.93 13.52 -5.29
CA GLY A 110 -2.35 12.18 -5.72
C GLY A 110 -1.40 11.06 -5.30
N SER A 111 -0.20 11.35 -4.77
CA SER A 111 0.67 10.30 -4.25
C SER A 111 0.09 9.68 -2.99
N ILE A 112 0.31 8.35 -2.82
CA ILE A 112 0.00 7.61 -1.60
C ILE A 112 1.29 7.31 -0.85
N ALA A 113 1.28 7.53 0.47
CA ALA A 113 2.44 7.31 1.33
C ALA A 113 2.07 6.61 2.63
N MET A 114 3.03 5.89 3.22
CA MET A 114 2.86 5.23 4.51
C MET A 114 2.80 6.24 5.66
N ALA A 115 1.74 6.17 6.47
CA ALA A 115 1.69 6.90 7.72
C ALA A 115 2.57 6.19 8.78
N ARG A 116 3.15 6.98 9.68
CA ARG A 116 4.02 6.48 10.75
C ARG A 116 3.94 7.36 12.01
N THR A 117 4.48 6.87 13.10
CA THR A 117 4.71 7.65 14.32
C THR A 117 5.95 8.56 14.15
N ASN A 118 6.41 9.17 15.23
CA ASN A 118 7.66 9.94 15.21
C ASN A 118 8.91 9.06 14.95
N MET A 119 8.80 7.76 15.15
CA MET A 119 9.88 6.83 14.82
C MET A 119 9.93 6.61 13.31
N PRO A 120 11.10 6.70 12.67
CA PRO A 120 11.22 6.60 11.20
C PRO A 120 10.68 5.30 10.62
N HIS A 121 10.92 4.18 11.25
CA HIS A 121 10.60 2.82 10.80
C HIS A 121 9.43 2.23 11.59
N SER A 122 8.32 2.98 11.72
CA SER A 122 7.14 2.59 12.51
C SER A 122 5.84 2.52 11.69
N ALA A 123 5.95 2.49 10.37
CA ALA A 123 4.80 2.29 9.50
C ALA A 123 4.31 0.84 9.57
N SER A 124 2.99 0.65 9.54
CA SER A 124 2.36 -0.68 9.46
C SER A 124 1.26 -0.70 8.40
N ALA A 125 -0.02 -0.49 8.76
CA ALA A 125 -1.14 -0.54 7.82
C ALA A 125 -1.59 0.83 7.31
N GLN A 126 -1.45 1.89 8.13
CA GLN A 126 -2.03 3.19 7.79
C GLN A 126 -1.28 3.88 6.65
N PHE A 127 -2.05 4.52 5.79
CA PHE A 127 -1.56 5.29 4.66
C PHE A 127 -2.26 6.64 4.55
N PHE A 128 -1.75 7.53 3.70
CA PHE A 128 -2.45 8.75 3.35
C PHE A 128 -2.30 9.08 1.87
N ILE A 129 -3.28 9.82 1.35
CA ILE A 129 -3.29 10.34 -0.02
C ILE A 129 -3.11 11.86 0.05
N ASN A 130 -2.16 12.40 -0.69
CA ASN A 130 -1.84 13.82 -0.71
C ASN A 130 -2.84 14.60 -1.58
N TYR A 131 -3.44 15.67 -1.03
CA TYR A 131 -4.31 16.58 -1.80
C TYR A 131 -3.53 17.59 -2.63
N LYS A 132 -2.29 17.86 -2.27
CA LYS A 132 -1.38 18.76 -2.95
C LYS A 132 0.07 18.31 -2.79
N ASP A 133 0.99 19.07 -3.35
CA ASP A 133 2.43 18.87 -3.15
C ASP A 133 2.81 19.24 -1.72
N ASN A 134 3.18 18.24 -0.94
CA ASN A 134 3.57 18.35 0.45
C ASN A 134 5.09 18.10 0.60
N SER A 135 5.92 18.98 0.01
CA SER A 135 7.37 18.82 -0.07
C SER A 135 8.06 18.65 1.28
N PHE A 136 7.48 19.19 2.35
CA PHE A 136 7.99 19.06 3.73
C PHE A 136 7.88 17.62 4.28
N LEU A 137 7.10 16.73 3.63
CA LEU A 137 7.01 15.31 3.96
C LEU A 137 8.07 14.46 3.25
N ASN A 138 8.83 15.04 2.32
CA ASN A 138 9.85 14.33 1.57
C ASN A 138 11.08 14.01 2.42
N HIS A 139 11.76 12.93 2.05
CA HIS A 139 13.05 12.61 2.63
C HIS A 139 14.08 13.74 2.40
N SER A 140 14.73 14.15 3.45
CA SER A 140 15.83 15.15 3.44
C SER A 140 17.09 14.66 4.14
N GLY A 141 17.03 13.52 4.84
CA GLY A 141 18.19 12.90 5.51
C GLY A 141 17.81 11.78 6.46
N LYS A 142 18.76 10.88 6.73
CA LYS A 142 18.57 9.69 7.58
C LYS A 142 18.67 10.03 9.08
N ASN A 143 17.78 10.91 9.54
CA ASN A 143 17.62 11.28 10.95
C ASN A 143 16.13 11.38 11.29
N ALA A 144 15.78 11.49 12.56
CA ALA A 144 14.40 11.42 13.02
C ALA A 144 13.46 12.42 12.33
N SER A 145 13.90 13.64 12.09
CA SER A 145 13.10 14.70 11.45
C SER A 145 13.17 14.67 9.92
N GLY A 146 14.26 14.15 9.34
CA GLY A 146 14.54 14.18 7.90
C GLY A 146 14.14 12.95 7.13
N TRP A 147 13.76 11.84 7.79
CA TRP A 147 13.39 10.59 7.10
C TRP A 147 12.24 10.78 6.11
N GLY A 148 11.27 11.63 6.44
CA GLY A 148 10.09 11.82 5.61
C GLY A 148 9.12 10.64 5.65
N TYR A 149 8.23 10.59 4.65
CA TYR A 149 7.16 9.59 4.50
C TYR A 149 7.31 8.87 3.16
N ALA A 150 7.35 7.54 3.21
CA ALA A 150 7.60 6.70 2.04
C ALA A 150 6.42 6.71 1.08
N VAL A 151 6.57 7.41 -0.06
CA VAL A 151 5.64 7.30 -1.17
C VAL A 151 5.85 5.94 -1.84
N PHE A 152 4.75 5.23 -2.11
CA PHE A 152 4.79 3.89 -2.70
C PHE A 152 3.83 3.69 -3.88
N GLY A 153 3.13 4.74 -4.30
CA GLY A 153 2.21 4.72 -5.42
C GLY A 153 1.52 6.05 -5.64
N GLU A 154 0.58 6.05 -6.55
CA GLU A 154 -0.22 7.22 -6.90
C GLU A 154 -1.65 6.84 -7.30
N VAL A 155 -2.58 7.75 -7.11
CA VAL A 155 -3.96 7.65 -7.60
C VAL A 155 -3.95 7.92 -9.09
N ILE A 156 -4.39 6.94 -9.89
CA ILE A 156 -4.49 7.03 -11.34
C ILE A 156 -5.93 7.27 -11.82
N GLU A 157 -6.93 6.90 -10.99
CA GLU A 157 -8.36 7.17 -11.23
C GLU A 157 -9.05 7.54 -9.92
N GLY A 158 -10.08 8.40 -9.97
CA GLY A 158 -10.86 8.78 -8.80
C GLY A 158 -10.25 9.91 -7.97
N MET A 159 -9.35 10.74 -8.53
CA MET A 159 -8.85 11.94 -7.83
C MET A 159 -9.95 12.93 -7.46
N ASP A 160 -11.05 12.97 -8.21
CA ASP A 160 -12.28 13.74 -7.89
C ASP A 160 -12.97 13.20 -6.62
N ILE A 161 -12.94 11.87 -6.40
CA ILE A 161 -13.43 11.25 -5.16
C ILE A 161 -12.52 11.63 -3.98
N VAL A 162 -11.20 11.63 -4.17
CA VAL A 162 -10.25 12.10 -3.17
C VAL A 162 -10.50 13.58 -2.84
N ASP A 163 -10.73 14.42 -3.83
CA ASP A 163 -11.07 15.84 -3.62
C ASP A 163 -12.41 16.00 -2.87
N LYS A 164 -13.39 15.15 -3.15
CA LYS A 164 -14.68 15.15 -2.45
C LYS A 164 -14.48 14.83 -0.96
N MET A 165 -13.56 13.92 -0.59
CA MET A 165 -13.22 13.67 0.82
C MET A 165 -12.76 14.96 1.53
N ALA A 166 -12.00 15.83 0.84
CA ALA A 166 -11.50 17.09 1.40
C ALA A 166 -12.61 18.11 1.72
N THR A 167 -13.82 17.89 1.21
CA THR A 167 -14.99 18.77 1.46
C THR A 167 -15.87 18.30 2.61
N GLU A 168 -15.64 17.05 3.11
CA GLU A 168 -16.39 16.53 4.25
C GLU A 168 -16.10 17.37 5.52
N PRO A 169 -17.17 17.76 6.26
CA PRO A 169 -16.97 18.44 7.53
C PRO A 169 -16.25 17.55 8.52
N THR A 170 -15.23 18.08 9.18
CA THR A 170 -14.45 17.37 10.20
C THR A 170 -14.74 17.87 11.61
N GLY A 171 -14.33 17.11 12.60
CA GLY A 171 -14.44 17.43 14.02
C GLY A 171 -13.53 16.54 14.86
N SER A 172 -13.82 16.46 16.16
CA SER A 172 -13.10 15.60 17.10
C SER A 172 -13.90 14.35 17.43
N ARG A 173 -13.24 13.19 17.48
CA ARG A 173 -13.82 11.90 17.89
C ARG A 173 -12.78 11.12 18.69
N ASN A 174 -13.14 10.65 19.88
CA ASN A 174 -12.28 9.84 20.76
C ASN A 174 -10.88 10.43 20.99
N GLY A 175 -10.76 11.78 21.09
CA GLY A 175 -9.49 12.47 21.28
C GLY A 175 -8.70 12.75 20.00
N TYR A 176 -9.14 12.23 18.84
CA TYR A 176 -8.55 12.53 17.54
C TYR A 176 -9.21 13.79 16.95
N GLN A 177 -8.40 14.59 16.25
CA GLN A 177 -8.83 15.77 15.52
C GLN A 177 -8.96 15.47 14.03
N ASP A 178 -9.65 16.35 13.30
CA ASP A 178 -9.79 16.29 11.84
C ASP A 178 -10.49 15.02 11.35
N VAL A 179 -11.35 14.41 12.20
CA VAL A 179 -12.12 13.21 11.86
C VAL A 179 -13.36 13.63 11.06
N PRO A 180 -13.62 13.06 9.87
CA PRO A 180 -14.86 13.29 9.12
C PRO A 180 -16.09 13.02 10.00
N LYS A 181 -17.07 13.94 9.97
CA LYS A 181 -18.34 13.77 10.75
C LYS A 181 -19.19 12.64 10.18
N THR A 182 -19.13 12.43 8.88
CA THR A 182 -19.68 11.25 8.19
C THR A 182 -18.51 10.33 7.86
N ASP A 183 -18.55 9.09 8.32
CA ASP A 183 -17.46 8.15 8.08
C ASP A 183 -17.26 7.94 6.57
N ILE A 184 -16.04 8.13 6.09
CA ILE A 184 -15.62 7.77 4.73
C ILE A 184 -15.05 6.35 4.82
N VAL A 185 -15.87 5.38 4.41
CA VAL A 185 -15.56 3.95 4.58
C VAL A 185 -14.88 3.40 3.34
N ILE A 186 -13.83 2.62 3.53
CA ILE A 186 -13.28 1.72 2.51
C ILE A 186 -14.12 0.44 2.59
N GLU A 187 -15.10 0.30 1.70
CA GLU A 187 -16.00 -0.85 1.66
C GLU A 187 -15.27 -2.09 1.18
N LYS A 188 -14.38 -1.91 0.20
CA LYS A 188 -13.56 -2.98 -0.37
C LYS A 188 -12.23 -2.44 -0.87
N ALA A 189 -11.17 -3.20 -0.65
CA ALA A 189 -9.87 -3.02 -1.30
C ALA A 189 -9.50 -4.30 -2.05
N GLU A 190 -9.17 -4.21 -3.33
CA GLU A 190 -8.85 -5.36 -4.17
C GLU A 190 -7.76 -5.07 -5.19
N LEU A 191 -6.89 -6.06 -5.42
CA LEU A 191 -5.94 -6.04 -6.53
C LEU A 191 -6.71 -6.18 -7.84
N ILE A 192 -6.42 -5.33 -8.82
CA ILE A 192 -7.00 -5.37 -10.16
C ILE A 192 -5.90 -5.52 -11.23
N GLN A 193 -6.29 -5.98 -12.41
CA GLN A 193 -5.37 -6.20 -13.53
C GLN A 193 -5.06 -4.91 -14.28
#